data_4c8a6a9d86156cfbd8bef3de1b73b9e5
#
_entry.id   4c8a6a9d86156cfbd8bef3de1b73b9e5
#
_cell.length_a   1.000
_cell.length_b   1.000
_cell.length_c   1.000
_cell.angle_alpha   90.00
_cell.angle_beta   90.00
_cell.angle_gamma   90.00
#
_symmetry.space_group_name_H-M   'P 1'
#
loop_
_entity.id
_entity.type
_entity.pdbx_description
1 polymer ?
#
loop_
_entity_poly.entity_id
_entity_poly.type
_entity_poly.pdbx_seq_one_letter_code
_entity_poly.pdbx_strand_id
1 'polypeptide(L)'
;QRQMCIRDSPMISAYYTALERTLFLGEVDPASLKIWQANIEAHELGIGLLKPGMRCSQITGRINQFFEEQGLLQYRRFGYGHSFGVLSHYYGREAGLELREDIDTVLAPGMVISMEPMLTIPDGQAGAGGYREHDILVITEEGAENITEYPYGPEFNVIA
;
A
#
# COMPACT_ATOMS: atom_id res chain seq x y z
N GLN A 1 -11.21 3.34 -21.18
CA GLN A 1 -10.15 2.86 -20.27
C GLN A 1 -10.79 2.34 -18.99
N ARG A 2 -10.64 1.06 -18.67
CA ARG A 2 -11.11 0.49 -17.42
C ARG A 2 -9.91 0.21 -16.53
N GLN A 3 -9.81 0.96 -15.45
CA GLN A 3 -8.95 0.66 -14.34
C GLN A 3 -9.70 -0.30 -13.40
N MET A 4 -9.11 -1.42 -13.09
CA MET A 4 -9.68 -2.38 -12.14
C MET A 4 -8.72 -2.58 -10.97
N CYS A 5 -9.21 -2.35 -9.76
CA CYS A 5 -8.55 -2.76 -8.55
C CYS A 5 -9.32 -3.99 -8.01
N ILE A 6 -8.69 -5.14 -8.01
CA ILE A 6 -9.26 -6.37 -7.46
C ILE A 6 -8.61 -6.59 -6.11
N ARG A 7 -9.40 -6.54 -5.05
CA ARG A 7 -8.98 -6.94 -3.71
C ARG A 7 -9.42 -8.37 -3.47
N ASP A 8 -8.46 -9.22 -3.15
CA ASP A 8 -8.72 -10.54 -2.63
C ASP A 8 -8.05 -10.69 -1.26
N SER A 9 -8.80 -11.17 -0.28
CA SER A 9 -8.30 -11.48 1.06
C SER A 9 -8.67 -12.92 1.39
N PRO A 10 -8.11 -13.92 0.67
CA PRO A 10 -8.38 -15.32 0.94
C PRO A 10 -7.80 -15.72 2.30
N MET A 11 -8.45 -16.69 2.94
CA MET A 11 -7.93 -17.32 4.14
C MET A 11 -7.32 -18.68 3.75
N ILE A 12 -6.02 -18.84 3.99
CA ILE A 12 -5.31 -20.10 3.76
C ILE A 12 -4.73 -20.58 5.10
N SER A 13 -5.02 -21.81 5.48
CA SER A 13 -4.53 -22.40 6.74
C SER A 13 -4.83 -21.52 7.97
N ALA A 14 -6.02 -20.92 8.02
CA ALA A 14 -6.47 -20.02 9.07
C ALA A 14 -5.74 -18.66 9.16
N TYR A 15 -4.99 -18.27 8.13
CA TYR A 15 -4.38 -16.94 8.01
C TYR A 15 -4.92 -16.21 6.78
N TYR A 16 -5.22 -14.92 6.95
CA TYR A 16 -5.57 -14.05 5.85
C TYR A 16 -4.32 -13.60 5.11
N THR A 17 -4.46 -13.51 3.79
CA THR A 17 -3.50 -12.86 2.90
C THR A 17 -4.26 -11.90 1.97
N ALA A 18 -3.56 -10.98 1.34
CA ALA A 18 -4.14 -10.07 0.36
C ALA A 18 -3.10 -9.65 -0.68
N LEU A 19 -3.61 -9.34 -1.87
CA LEU A 19 -2.84 -8.82 -3.00
C LEU A 19 -3.72 -7.86 -3.77
N GLU A 20 -3.19 -6.69 -4.09
CA GLU A 20 -3.85 -5.77 -5.02
C GLU A 20 -2.83 -5.22 -6.01
N ARG A 21 -3.28 -5.08 -7.25
CA ARG A 21 -2.52 -4.43 -8.33
C ARG A 21 -3.47 -3.57 -9.15
N THR A 22 -3.04 -2.36 -9.46
CA THR A 22 -3.72 -1.52 -10.44
C THR A 22 -3.47 -2.08 -11.82
N LEU A 23 -4.53 -2.40 -12.56
CA LEU A 23 -4.44 -2.91 -13.92
C LEU A 23 -5.01 -1.89 -14.91
N PHE A 24 -4.31 -1.69 -16.01
CA PHE A 24 -4.75 -0.86 -17.12
C PHE A 24 -5.08 -1.75 -18.32
N LEU A 25 -6.18 -1.47 -19.00
CA LEU A 25 -6.57 -2.17 -20.22
C LEU A 25 -6.39 -1.26 -21.43
N GLY A 26 -5.57 -1.70 -22.36
CA GLY A 26 -5.23 -0.94 -23.56
C GLY A 26 -4.27 0.23 -23.30
N GLU A 27 -4.40 1.31 -24.05
CA GLU A 27 -3.54 2.49 -23.91
C GLU A 27 -3.82 3.21 -22.58
N VAL A 28 -2.75 3.54 -21.88
CA VAL A 28 -2.80 4.29 -20.61
C VAL A 28 -2.57 5.76 -20.88
N ASP A 29 -3.48 6.63 -20.40
CA ASP A 29 -3.24 8.07 -20.51
C ASP A 29 -2.06 8.50 -19.62
N PRO A 30 -1.29 9.53 -20.05
CA PRO A 30 -0.08 9.94 -19.34
C PRO A 30 -0.33 10.41 -17.89
N ALA A 31 -1.51 10.98 -17.59
CA ALA A 31 -1.83 11.44 -16.24
C ALA A 31 -2.04 10.24 -15.31
N SER A 32 -2.80 9.23 -15.75
CA SER A 32 -3.00 7.98 -15.01
C SER A 32 -1.67 7.28 -14.75
N LEU A 33 -0.81 7.18 -15.77
CA LEU A 33 0.50 6.54 -15.62
C LEU A 33 1.37 7.26 -14.59
N LYS A 34 1.39 8.61 -14.62
CA LYS A 34 2.15 9.42 -13.68
C LYS A 34 1.68 9.24 -12.23
N ILE A 35 0.36 9.22 -12.01
CA ILE A 35 -0.23 9.04 -10.66
C ILE A 35 0.07 7.63 -10.14
N TRP A 36 -0.10 6.62 -10.99
CA TRP A 36 0.22 5.24 -10.64
C TRP A 36 1.71 5.08 -10.30
N GLN A 37 2.60 5.70 -11.07
CA GLN A 37 4.04 5.66 -10.81
C GLN A 37 4.41 6.30 -9.47
N ALA A 38 3.80 7.45 -9.13
CA ALA A 38 3.95 8.04 -7.81
C ALA A 38 3.42 7.12 -6.68
N ASN A 39 2.34 6.37 -6.93
CA ASN A 39 1.84 5.40 -5.96
C ASN A 39 2.81 4.21 -5.76
N ILE A 40 3.46 3.72 -6.82
CA ILE A 40 4.53 2.71 -6.73
C ILE A 40 5.72 3.25 -5.93
N GLU A 41 6.18 4.46 -6.23
CA GLU A 41 7.31 5.08 -5.51
C GLU A 41 7.00 5.24 -4.01
N ALA A 42 5.76 5.62 -3.66
CA ALA A 42 5.30 5.68 -2.27
C ALA A 42 5.26 4.30 -1.60
N HIS A 43 4.85 3.27 -2.34
CA HIS A 43 4.83 1.88 -1.88
C HIS A 43 6.26 1.37 -1.59
N GLU A 44 7.19 1.59 -2.51
CA GLU A 44 8.60 1.20 -2.35
C GLU A 44 9.28 1.97 -1.22
N LEU A 45 9.02 3.29 -1.11
CA LEU A 45 9.46 4.10 0.02
C LEU A 45 8.95 3.51 1.34
N GLY A 46 7.66 3.18 1.39
CA GLY A 46 7.04 2.56 2.57
C GLY A 46 7.70 1.25 2.96
N ILE A 47 7.91 0.34 2.01
CA ILE A 47 8.62 -0.94 2.25
C ILE A 47 10.02 -0.69 2.83
N GLY A 48 10.77 0.25 2.25
CA GLY A 48 12.11 0.60 2.74
C GLY A 48 12.16 1.17 4.16
N LEU A 49 11.04 1.70 4.65
CA LEU A 49 10.90 2.23 6.01
C LEU A 49 10.43 1.18 7.03
N LEU A 50 9.93 0.03 6.61
CA LEU A 50 9.48 -1.05 7.48
C LEU A 50 10.69 -1.76 8.11
N LYS A 51 11.12 -1.25 9.27
CA LYS A 51 12.29 -1.79 10.01
C LYS A 51 11.97 -1.85 11.50
N PRO A 52 12.59 -2.81 12.24
CA PRO A 52 12.50 -2.83 13.70
C PRO A 52 12.86 -1.47 14.31
N GLY A 53 12.11 -1.04 15.30
CA GLY A 53 12.31 0.23 15.99
C GLY A 53 11.62 1.46 15.36
N MET A 54 11.15 1.36 14.11
CA MET A 54 10.37 2.44 13.49
C MET A 54 8.95 2.47 14.06
N ARG A 55 8.38 3.67 14.22
CA ARG A 55 6.98 3.87 14.61
C ARG A 55 6.09 3.96 13.39
N CYS A 56 4.87 3.40 13.50
CA CYS A 56 3.86 3.49 12.44
C CYS A 56 3.60 4.95 12.04
N SER A 57 3.45 5.87 13.00
CA SER A 57 3.28 7.30 12.75
C SER A 57 4.43 7.95 11.97
N GLN A 58 5.67 7.55 12.25
CA GLN A 58 6.84 8.06 11.54
C GLN A 58 6.88 7.61 10.08
N ILE A 59 6.58 6.33 9.82
CA ILE A 59 6.50 5.77 8.46
C ILE A 59 5.41 6.52 7.68
N THR A 60 4.22 6.65 8.28
CA THR A 60 3.10 7.38 7.70
C THR A 60 3.46 8.83 7.37
N GLY A 61 4.13 9.53 8.29
CA GLY A 61 4.58 10.91 8.08
C GLY A 61 5.53 11.06 6.90
N ARG A 62 6.43 10.09 6.68
CA ARG A 62 7.35 10.10 5.53
C ARG A 62 6.64 9.89 4.20
N ILE A 63 5.66 8.96 4.16
CA ILE A 63 4.86 8.73 2.94
C ILE A 63 3.94 9.93 2.67
N ASN A 64 3.36 10.55 3.71
CA ASN A 64 2.59 11.79 3.57
C ASN A 64 3.42 12.91 2.96
N GLN A 65 4.63 13.13 3.48
CA GLN A 65 5.54 14.13 2.94
C GLN A 65 5.82 13.89 1.45
N PHE A 66 6.09 12.65 1.06
CA PHE A 66 6.30 12.29 -0.34
C PHE A 66 5.07 12.64 -1.21
N PHE A 67 3.87 12.26 -0.78
CA PHE A 67 2.65 12.60 -1.55
C PHE A 67 2.34 14.10 -1.54
N GLU A 68 2.67 14.83 -0.48
CA GLU A 68 2.53 16.29 -0.44
C GLU A 68 3.44 16.97 -1.46
N GLU A 69 4.70 16.56 -1.55
CA GLU A 69 5.68 17.05 -2.54
C GLU A 69 5.23 16.77 -3.99
N GLN A 70 4.48 15.69 -4.21
CA GLN A 70 3.86 15.35 -5.50
C GLN A 70 2.50 16.04 -5.74
N GLY A 71 1.95 16.76 -4.74
CA GLY A 71 0.60 17.37 -4.80
C GLY A 71 -0.53 16.33 -4.78
N LEU A 72 -0.27 15.12 -4.26
CA LEU A 72 -1.19 13.99 -4.29
C LEU A 72 -1.78 13.64 -2.92
N LEU A 73 -1.29 14.19 -1.82
CA LEU A 73 -1.73 13.83 -0.46
C LEU A 73 -3.25 13.99 -0.26
N GLN A 74 -3.86 15.00 -0.87
CA GLN A 74 -5.30 15.25 -0.82
C GLN A 74 -6.16 14.12 -1.39
N TYR A 75 -5.58 13.25 -2.20
CA TYR A 75 -6.26 12.11 -2.83
C TYR A 75 -6.08 10.79 -2.07
N ARG A 76 -5.31 10.82 -0.98
CA ARG A 76 -5.21 9.69 -0.06
C ARG A 76 -6.56 9.41 0.60
N ARG A 77 -6.92 8.12 0.77
CA ARG A 77 -8.21 7.74 1.38
C ARG A 77 -8.07 7.04 2.73
N PHE A 78 -7.01 6.26 2.94
CA PHE A 78 -6.83 5.42 4.12
C PHE A 78 -5.41 5.54 4.68
N GLY A 79 -5.12 4.82 5.76
CA GLY A 79 -3.76 4.53 6.19
C GLY A 79 -2.97 3.77 5.10
N TYR A 80 -1.70 3.56 5.33
CA TYR A 80 -0.81 2.94 4.33
C TYR A 80 -0.57 1.46 4.55
N GLY A 81 -1.22 0.86 5.55
CA GLY A 81 -1.11 -0.56 5.85
C GLY A 81 -1.66 -0.90 7.21
N HIS A 82 -1.90 -2.18 7.44
CA HIS A 82 -2.40 -2.73 8.69
C HIS A 82 -1.88 -4.15 8.93
N SER A 83 -2.08 -4.68 10.13
CA SER A 83 -1.68 -6.06 10.46
C SER A 83 -2.46 -7.10 9.65
N PHE A 84 -1.78 -8.20 9.35
CA PHE A 84 -2.34 -9.41 8.78
C PHE A 84 -2.00 -10.63 9.64
N GLY A 85 -2.90 -11.63 9.62
CA GLY A 85 -2.74 -12.86 10.37
C GLY A 85 -4.04 -13.65 10.43
N VAL A 86 -4.41 -14.12 11.60
CA VAL A 86 -5.68 -14.81 11.85
C VAL A 86 -6.89 -13.92 11.55
N LEU A 87 -6.71 -12.60 11.68
CA LEU A 87 -7.66 -11.59 11.22
C LEU A 87 -7.02 -10.71 10.15
N SER A 88 -7.81 -10.31 9.14
CA SER A 88 -7.34 -9.37 8.11
C SER A 88 -7.21 -7.94 8.65
N HIS A 89 -8.00 -7.61 9.66
CA HIS A 89 -7.93 -6.36 10.42
C HIS A 89 -8.17 -6.68 11.88
N TYR A 90 -7.41 -6.02 12.73
CA TYR A 90 -7.65 -6.00 14.17
C TYR A 90 -8.30 -4.66 14.52
N TYR A 91 -9.48 -4.67 15.11
CA TYR A 91 -10.20 -3.46 15.53
C TYR A 91 -10.14 -3.26 17.04
N GLY A 92 -10.29 -2.02 17.48
CA GLY A 92 -10.27 -1.67 18.88
C GLY A 92 -8.85 -1.46 19.43
N ARG A 93 -8.65 -1.69 20.71
CA ARG A 93 -7.36 -1.44 21.39
C ARG A 93 -6.24 -2.37 20.95
N GLU A 94 -6.58 -3.53 20.42
CA GLU A 94 -5.64 -4.50 19.86
C GLU A 94 -5.20 -4.15 18.43
N ALA A 95 -5.85 -3.18 17.78
CA ALA A 95 -5.54 -2.72 16.43
C ALA A 95 -4.30 -1.79 16.38
N GLY A 96 -3.34 -1.99 17.27
CA GLY A 96 -2.18 -1.13 17.39
C GLY A 96 -1.17 -1.22 16.25
N LEU A 97 -1.35 -2.08 15.26
CA LEU A 97 -0.45 -2.20 14.12
C LEU A 97 -1.16 -1.73 12.84
N GLU A 98 -1.13 -0.41 12.65
CA GLU A 98 -1.69 0.26 11.48
C GLU A 98 -0.81 1.47 11.11
N LEU A 99 -0.51 1.64 9.84
CA LEU A 99 0.28 2.77 9.35
C LEU A 99 -0.60 4.02 9.21
N ARG A 100 -0.79 4.69 10.33
CA ARG A 100 -1.53 5.94 10.48
C ARG A 100 -0.78 6.93 11.37
N GLU A 101 -1.13 8.20 11.26
CA GLU A 101 -0.49 9.30 11.98
C GLU A 101 -0.67 9.21 13.51
N ASP A 102 -1.79 8.66 13.94
CA ASP A 102 -2.21 8.54 15.34
C ASP A 102 -1.78 7.23 16.01
N ILE A 103 -1.04 6.36 15.29
CA ILE A 103 -0.59 5.06 15.78
C ILE A 103 0.93 5.08 16.02
N ASP A 104 1.32 4.99 17.28
CA ASP A 104 2.71 5.04 17.72
C ASP A 104 3.35 3.67 18.00
N THR A 105 2.71 2.60 17.53
CA THR A 105 3.28 1.25 17.64
C THR A 105 4.66 1.19 17.02
N VAL A 106 5.59 0.63 17.77
CA VAL A 106 6.97 0.40 17.33
C VAL A 106 7.03 -0.97 16.66
N LEU A 107 7.54 -1.02 15.43
CA LEU A 107 7.70 -2.27 14.71
C LEU A 107 8.74 -3.18 15.40
N ALA A 108 8.42 -4.46 15.47
CA ALA A 108 9.30 -5.50 16.02
C ALA A 108 9.36 -6.72 15.07
N PRO A 109 10.45 -7.50 15.10
CA PRO A 109 10.55 -8.72 14.32
C PRO A 109 9.39 -9.69 14.59
N GLY A 110 8.94 -10.38 13.55
CA GLY A 110 7.79 -11.28 13.57
C GLY A 110 6.43 -10.62 13.36
N MET A 111 6.34 -9.28 13.34
CA MET A 111 5.11 -8.59 12.94
C MET A 111 4.86 -8.77 11.44
N VAL A 112 3.59 -8.98 11.06
CA VAL A 112 3.15 -9.06 9.67
C VAL A 112 2.25 -7.88 9.38
N ILE A 113 2.60 -7.12 8.35
CA ILE A 113 1.93 -5.87 7.99
C ILE A 113 1.80 -5.74 6.47
N SER A 114 0.72 -5.11 6.02
CA SER A 114 0.60 -4.68 4.62
C SER A 114 1.34 -3.37 4.36
N MET A 115 1.72 -3.17 3.10
CA MET A 115 2.04 -1.86 2.52
C MET A 115 1.12 -1.65 1.33
N GLU A 116 0.23 -0.64 1.42
CA GLU A 116 -0.90 -0.50 0.51
C GLU A 116 -1.33 0.96 0.30
N PRO A 117 -0.42 1.87 -0.07
CA PRO A 117 -0.81 3.24 -0.34
C PRO A 117 -1.88 3.29 -1.44
N MET A 118 -2.92 4.10 -1.20
CA MET A 118 -4.05 4.23 -2.11
C MET A 118 -4.37 5.70 -2.40
N LEU A 119 -4.46 6.00 -3.68
CA LEU A 119 -4.92 7.29 -4.19
C LEU A 119 -6.24 7.11 -4.94
N THR A 120 -7.16 8.07 -4.77
CA THR A 120 -8.40 8.13 -5.55
C THR A 120 -8.56 9.51 -6.15
N ILE A 121 -8.42 9.61 -7.45
CA ILE A 121 -8.60 10.86 -8.19
C ILE A 121 -10.07 10.96 -8.58
N PRO A 122 -10.76 12.06 -8.25
CA PRO A 122 -12.17 12.26 -8.56
C PRO A 122 -12.47 12.28 -10.06
N ASP A 123 -13.69 11.87 -10.42
CA ASP A 123 -14.18 11.98 -11.78
C ASP A 123 -14.08 13.43 -12.31
N GLY A 124 -13.76 13.56 -13.59
CA GLY A 124 -13.59 14.83 -14.27
C GLY A 124 -12.19 15.47 -14.11
N GLN A 125 -11.30 14.87 -13.34
CA GLN A 125 -9.90 15.26 -13.28
C GLN A 125 -9.03 14.36 -14.17
N ALA A 126 -7.89 14.89 -14.64
CA ALA A 126 -6.92 14.07 -15.37
C ALA A 126 -6.41 12.93 -14.48
N GLY A 127 -6.43 11.71 -15.01
CA GLY A 127 -6.06 10.52 -14.24
C GLY A 127 -7.15 10.07 -13.25
N ALA A 128 -8.44 10.40 -13.48
CA ALA A 128 -9.54 9.93 -12.63
C ALA A 128 -9.53 8.41 -12.47
N GLY A 129 -9.60 7.93 -11.22
CA GLY A 129 -9.54 6.51 -10.89
C GLY A 129 -8.95 6.21 -9.52
N GLY A 130 -8.81 4.92 -9.19
CA GLY A 130 -8.18 4.43 -7.97
C GLY A 130 -6.87 3.74 -8.27
N TYR A 131 -5.81 4.03 -7.53
CA TYR A 131 -4.47 3.50 -7.71
C TYR A 131 -4.01 2.85 -6.43
N ARG A 132 -3.63 1.58 -6.47
CA ARG A 132 -3.19 0.83 -5.30
C ARG A 132 -2.31 -0.35 -5.71
N GLU A 133 -1.17 -0.44 -5.05
CA GLU A 133 -0.35 -1.64 -4.99
C GLU A 133 -0.35 -2.11 -3.54
N HIS A 134 -0.56 -3.40 -3.33
CA HIS A 134 -0.69 -3.96 -1.98
C HIS A 134 0.15 -5.22 -1.87
N ASP A 135 1.08 -5.21 -0.94
CA ASP A 135 1.90 -6.34 -0.56
C ASP A 135 1.83 -6.59 0.95
N ILE A 136 2.09 -7.84 1.34
CA ILE A 136 2.22 -8.25 2.74
C ILE A 136 3.70 -8.51 3.02
N LEU A 137 4.16 -7.97 4.16
CA LEU A 137 5.54 -8.04 4.57
C LEU A 137 5.65 -8.59 5.99
N VAL A 138 6.72 -9.35 6.22
CA VAL A 138 7.14 -9.80 7.56
C VAL A 138 8.30 -8.94 8.01
N ILE A 139 8.18 -8.33 9.19
CA ILE A 139 9.30 -7.59 9.80
C ILE A 139 10.33 -8.61 10.28
N THR A 140 11.55 -8.48 9.79
CA THR A 140 12.72 -9.29 10.17
C THR A 140 13.63 -8.53 11.13
N GLU A 141 14.72 -9.10 11.57
CA GLU A 141 15.72 -8.39 12.39
C GLU A 141 16.43 -7.24 11.63
N GLU A 142 16.49 -7.33 10.29
CA GLU A 142 17.23 -6.39 9.45
C GLU A 142 16.33 -5.41 8.66
N GLY A 143 15.03 -5.69 8.54
CA GLY A 143 14.10 -4.89 7.75
C GLY A 143 12.76 -5.56 7.56
N ALA A 144 12.27 -5.63 6.32
CA ALA A 144 11.03 -6.31 5.98
C ALA A 144 11.23 -7.22 4.76
N GLU A 145 10.64 -8.40 4.81
CA GLU A 145 10.59 -9.37 3.73
C GLU A 145 9.20 -9.32 3.08
N ASN A 146 9.15 -9.05 1.78
CA ASN A 146 7.91 -9.10 1.03
C ASN A 146 7.56 -10.55 0.71
N ILE A 147 6.48 -11.07 1.32
CA ILE A 147 6.03 -12.46 1.14
C ILE A 147 4.94 -12.60 0.06
N THR A 148 4.50 -11.50 -0.56
CA THR A 148 3.55 -11.54 -1.67
C THR A 148 4.23 -12.01 -2.95
N GLU A 149 5.46 -11.56 -3.20
CA GLU A 149 6.32 -11.93 -4.35
C GLU A 149 5.61 -11.84 -5.72
N TYR A 150 4.61 -10.97 -5.85
CA TYR A 150 3.88 -10.77 -7.10
C TYR A 150 4.39 -9.49 -7.79
N PRO A 151 4.81 -9.56 -9.06
CA PRO A 151 5.42 -8.44 -9.73
C PRO A 151 4.44 -7.27 -9.96
N TYR A 152 5.02 -6.09 -10.10
CA TYR A 152 4.38 -4.89 -10.63
C TYR A 152 5.37 -4.14 -11.54
N GLY A 153 4.84 -3.32 -12.42
CA GLY A 153 5.59 -2.60 -13.45
C GLY A 153 4.73 -2.47 -14.70
N PRO A 154 5.05 -1.58 -15.63
CA PRO A 154 4.26 -1.40 -16.85
C PRO A 154 4.04 -2.71 -17.63
N GLU A 155 5.04 -3.59 -17.66
CA GLU A 155 5.01 -4.88 -18.33
C GLU A 155 4.03 -5.89 -17.70
N PHE A 156 3.66 -5.70 -16.43
CA PHE A 156 2.71 -6.56 -15.71
C PHE A 156 1.35 -5.90 -15.52
N ASN A 157 1.31 -4.58 -15.38
CA ASN A 157 0.10 -3.86 -15.02
C ASN A 157 -0.65 -3.28 -16.23
N VAL A 158 -0.01 -3.17 -17.41
CA VAL A 158 -0.65 -2.75 -18.66
C VAL A 158 -0.98 -3.98 -19.52
N ILE A 159 -2.27 -4.24 -19.69
CA ILE A 159 -2.79 -5.38 -20.45
C ILE A 159 -3.27 -4.88 -21.81
N ALA A 160 -2.70 -5.42 -22.89
CA ALA A 160 -3.04 -5.07 -24.26
C ALA A 160 -4.44 -5.57 -24.67
#